data_07f598622728fe1bcc0f30b0c7cf78ff
#
_entry.id   07f598622728fe1bcc0f30b0c7cf78ff
#
_cell.length_a   1.000
_cell.length_b   1.000
_cell.length_c   1.000
_cell.angle_alpha   90.00
_cell.angle_beta   90.00
_cell.angle_gamma   90.00
#
_symmetry.space_group_name_H-M   'P 1'
#
loop_
_entity.id
_entity.type
_entity.pdbx_description
1 polymer ?
#
loop_
_entity_poly.entity_id
_entity_poly.type
_entity_poly.pdbx_seq_one_letter_code
_entity_poly.pdbx_strand_id
1 'polypeptide(L)'
;MINPSSDSRAYREPSLLGQTVVVIGGSAGIGIETARRARAEGADVILTARDANRLQNAATEVGALRTAAFDANDPASLERFSLDLSTPIDHVMVTGPGPRYWPVMEIDFEQARLAISEHILLALWVGRNAAGKVRPGGTLVFMGGTGARRPARGLALVSAATAAMPAFVAGLALDLAPVRVNLIAAGFVDTPLSASLLGDDLDARREQLRTSLPIRRVVGPADVAALAVHIMINETLTGATYDIDGGQQLIPG
;
A
#
# COMPACT_ATOMS: atom_id res chain seq x y z
N MET A 1 28.76 45.85 -7.64
CA MET A 1 27.29 45.75 -7.49
C MET A 1 26.92 44.33 -7.84
N ILE A 2 26.71 43.48 -6.87
CA ILE A 2 26.27 42.07 -7.04
C ILE A 2 24.75 42.11 -6.96
N ASN A 3 24.11 41.75 -8.06
CA ASN A 3 22.66 41.64 -8.18
C ASN A 3 22.20 40.42 -7.33
N PRO A 4 21.30 40.54 -6.34
CA PRO A 4 20.79 39.37 -5.64
C PRO A 4 19.90 38.62 -6.62
N SER A 5 20.35 37.42 -6.99
CA SER A 5 19.57 36.47 -7.76
C SER A 5 18.25 36.21 -7.06
N SER A 6 17.16 36.51 -7.75
CA SER A 6 15.82 36.11 -7.38
C SER A 6 15.77 34.58 -7.24
N ASP A 7 15.69 34.11 -6.02
CA ASP A 7 15.37 32.71 -5.69
C ASP A 7 13.88 32.48 -6.05
N SER A 8 13.61 32.41 -7.35
CA SER A 8 12.31 31.93 -7.84
C SER A 8 12.30 30.41 -7.69
N ARG A 9 12.02 29.91 -6.49
CA ARG A 9 11.46 28.55 -6.37
C ARG A 9 10.23 28.55 -7.24
N ALA A 10 10.36 27.96 -8.43
CA ALA A 10 9.24 27.77 -9.33
C ALA A 10 8.13 27.06 -8.52
N TYR A 11 7.01 27.75 -8.30
CA TYR A 11 5.86 27.17 -7.61
C TYR A 11 5.36 26.03 -8.48
N ARG A 12 5.61 24.77 -8.03
CA ARG A 12 5.10 23.59 -8.72
C ARG A 12 3.65 23.40 -8.29
N GLU A 13 2.75 23.35 -9.26
CA GLU A 13 1.36 22.98 -8.98
C GLU A 13 1.30 21.59 -8.37
N PRO A 14 0.42 21.37 -7.36
CA PRO A 14 0.21 20.05 -6.77
C PRO A 14 -0.26 19.05 -7.83
N SER A 15 0.40 17.90 -7.90
CA SER A 15 0.24 16.92 -9.00
C SER A 15 -1.07 16.12 -8.95
N LEU A 16 -1.77 16.12 -7.80
CA LEU A 16 -3.05 15.42 -7.60
C LEU A 16 -4.19 16.42 -7.30
N LEU A 17 -4.02 17.69 -7.67
CA LEU A 17 -5.04 18.73 -7.42
C LEU A 17 -6.37 18.36 -8.08
N GLY A 18 -7.45 18.35 -7.26
CA GLY A 18 -8.79 18.00 -7.72
C GLY A 18 -9.03 16.52 -8.01
N GLN A 19 -8.07 15.65 -7.68
CA GLN A 19 -8.21 14.20 -7.79
C GLN A 19 -8.61 13.59 -6.45
N THR A 20 -9.34 12.47 -6.50
CA THR A 20 -9.79 11.71 -5.33
C THR A 20 -8.98 10.45 -5.15
N VAL A 21 -8.36 10.29 -3.98
CA VAL A 21 -7.58 9.11 -3.58
C VAL A 21 -8.30 8.35 -2.47
N VAL A 22 -8.66 7.11 -2.70
CA VAL A 22 -9.20 6.19 -1.69
C VAL A 22 -8.07 5.36 -1.12
N VAL A 23 -7.91 5.34 0.21
CA VAL A 23 -6.90 4.52 0.90
C VAL A 23 -7.60 3.47 1.76
N ILE A 24 -7.56 2.21 1.32
CA ILE A 24 -8.04 1.05 2.07
C ILE A 24 -6.93 0.61 3.03
N GLY A 25 -7.20 0.73 4.35
CA GLY A 25 -6.19 0.57 5.40
C GLY A 25 -5.48 1.90 5.75
N GLY A 26 -6.19 3.02 5.65
CA GLY A 26 -5.65 4.39 5.78
C GLY A 26 -5.43 4.88 7.21
N SER A 27 -5.63 4.07 8.27
CA SER A 27 -5.57 4.55 9.65
C SER A 27 -4.20 4.48 10.32
N ALA A 28 -3.19 3.88 9.68
CA ALA A 28 -1.84 3.74 10.24
C ALA A 28 -0.78 3.41 9.18
N GLY A 29 0.50 3.48 9.55
CA GLY A 29 1.63 2.99 8.78
C GLY A 29 1.68 3.54 7.35
N ILE A 30 1.83 2.64 6.36
CA ILE A 30 1.92 3.01 4.94
C ILE A 30 0.67 3.75 4.47
N GLY A 31 -0.52 3.32 4.91
CA GLY A 31 -1.78 3.91 4.45
C GLY A 31 -1.94 5.38 4.84
N ILE A 32 -1.72 5.71 6.11
CA ILE A 32 -1.83 7.11 6.57
C ILE A 32 -0.74 7.99 5.94
N GLU A 33 0.48 7.48 5.75
CA GLU A 33 1.54 8.23 5.07
C GLU A 33 1.22 8.48 3.59
N THR A 34 0.64 7.48 2.91
CA THR A 34 0.16 7.66 1.52
C THR A 34 -0.94 8.72 1.46
N ALA A 35 -1.89 8.68 2.39
CA ALA A 35 -2.95 9.68 2.49
C ALA A 35 -2.40 11.09 2.73
N ARG A 36 -1.46 11.23 3.69
CA ARG A 36 -0.80 12.50 4.02
C ARG A 36 -0.08 13.08 2.81
N ARG A 37 0.66 12.24 2.10
CA ARG A 37 1.40 12.66 0.91
C ARG A 37 0.47 13.00 -0.27
N ALA A 38 -0.58 12.21 -0.51
CA ALA A 38 -1.58 12.52 -1.53
C ALA A 38 -2.30 13.85 -1.24
N ARG A 39 -2.63 14.10 0.03
CA ARG A 39 -3.21 15.37 0.46
C ARG A 39 -2.25 16.55 0.23
N ALA A 40 -0.97 16.38 0.50
CA ALA A 40 0.06 17.39 0.24
C ALA A 40 0.23 17.71 -1.26
N GLU A 41 -0.08 16.75 -2.14
CA GLU A 41 -0.16 16.92 -3.60
C GLU A 41 -1.55 17.41 -4.08
N GLY A 42 -2.42 17.84 -3.15
CA GLY A 42 -3.69 18.49 -3.48
C GLY A 42 -4.89 17.55 -3.67
N ALA A 43 -4.73 16.25 -3.42
CA ALA A 43 -5.84 15.30 -3.56
C ALA A 43 -6.90 15.46 -2.47
N ASP A 44 -8.14 15.15 -2.79
CA ASP A 44 -9.15 14.79 -1.82
C ASP A 44 -8.97 13.33 -1.40
N VAL A 45 -8.94 13.06 -0.08
CA VAL A 45 -8.61 11.74 0.43
C VAL A 45 -9.80 11.12 1.16
N ILE A 46 -10.11 9.86 0.83
CA ILE A 46 -11.11 9.04 1.52
C ILE A 46 -10.37 7.90 2.21
N LEU A 47 -10.57 7.75 3.53
CA LEU A 47 -9.91 6.72 4.33
C LEU A 47 -10.87 5.62 4.74
N THR A 48 -10.39 4.37 4.68
CA THR A 48 -11.10 3.25 5.29
C THR A 48 -10.21 2.45 6.23
N ALA A 49 -10.78 1.91 7.30
CA ALA A 49 -10.12 0.99 8.22
C ALA A 49 -11.16 0.26 9.08
N ARG A 50 -10.74 -0.77 9.82
CA ARG A 50 -11.62 -1.53 10.72
C ARG A 50 -11.94 -0.79 12.01
N ASP A 51 -10.95 -0.16 12.62
CA ASP A 51 -11.07 0.57 13.87
C ASP A 51 -11.57 2.00 13.63
N ALA A 52 -12.81 2.28 13.98
CA ALA A 52 -13.47 3.57 13.75
C ALA A 52 -12.79 4.73 14.51
N ASN A 53 -12.31 4.51 15.73
CA ASN A 53 -11.71 5.56 16.54
C ASN A 53 -10.34 5.95 15.97
N ARG A 54 -9.50 4.97 15.65
CA ARG A 54 -8.21 5.22 15.02
C ARG A 54 -8.38 5.85 13.62
N LEU A 55 -9.39 5.42 12.88
CA LEU A 55 -9.71 6.00 11.57
C LEU A 55 -10.11 7.47 11.69
N GLN A 56 -10.94 7.82 12.67
CA GLN A 56 -11.34 9.22 12.89
C GLN A 56 -10.17 10.12 13.27
N ASN A 57 -9.25 9.62 14.12
CA ASN A 57 -8.03 10.35 14.47
C ASN A 57 -7.15 10.59 13.23
N ALA A 58 -6.94 9.55 12.41
CA ALA A 58 -6.20 9.64 11.17
C ALA A 58 -6.85 10.62 10.18
N ALA A 59 -8.17 10.60 10.07
CA ALA A 59 -8.92 11.50 9.21
C ALA A 59 -8.76 12.95 9.61
N THR A 60 -8.82 13.25 10.91
CA THR A 60 -8.60 14.61 11.44
C THR A 60 -7.18 15.08 11.15
N GLU A 61 -6.19 14.21 11.36
CA GLU A 61 -4.78 14.51 11.13
C GLU A 61 -4.46 14.83 9.66
N VAL A 62 -5.03 14.04 8.74
CA VAL A 62 -4.80 14.16 7.29
C VAL A 62 -5.69 15.25 6.66
N GLY A 63 -6.78 15.62 7.29
CA GLY A 63 -7.85 16.44 6.68
C GLY A 63 -8.59 15.65 5.60
N ALA A 64 -8.97 14.41 5.92
CA ALA A 64 -9.66 13.55 4.96
C ALA A 64 -11.06 14.06 4.64
N LEU A 65 -11.46 13.95 3.38
CA LEU A 65 -12.79 14.35 2.90
C LEU A 65 -13.90 13.47 3.50
N ARG A 66 -13.63 12.16 3.62
CA ARG A 66 -14.60 11.15 4.09
C ARG A 66 -13.87 9.97 4.74
N THR A 67 -14.58 9.31 5.64
CA THR A 67 -14.16 8.02 6.24
C THR A 67 -15.25 6.97 6.12
N ALA A 68 -14.84 5.68 6.09
CA ALA A 68 -15.75 4.55 6.23
C ALA A 68 -15.08 3.44 7.06
N ALA A 69 -15.69 3.07 8.19
CA ALA A 69 -15.19 2.03 9.08
C ALA A 69 -15.82 0.69 8.72
N PHE A 70 -15.03 -0.24 8.19
CA PHE A 70 -15.44 -1.62 7.86
C PHE A 70 -14.22 -2.53 7.67
N ASP A 71 -14.45 -3.85 7.67
CA ASP A 71 -13.43 -4.80 7.24
C ASP A 71 -13.47 -4.97 5.72
N ALA A 72 -12.39 -4.62 5.05
CA ALA A 72 -12.28 -4.76 3.60
C ALA A 72 -12.26 -6.23 3.13
N ASN A 73 -12.03 -7.20 4.03
CA ASN A 73 -12.16 -8.62 3.75
C ASN A 73 -13.62 -9.12 3.83
N ASP A 74 -14.56 -8.29 4.23
CA ASP A 74 -15.99 -8.56 4.06
C ASP A 74 -16.45 -8.02 2.70
N PRO A 75 -16.74 -8.91 1.70
CA PRO A 75 -17.11 -8.50 0.36
C PRO A 75 -18.36 -7.62 0.33
N ALA A 76 -19.33 -7.89 1.21
CA ALA A 76 -20.59 -7.14 1.24
C ALA A 76 -20.38 -5.70 1.76
N SER A 77 -19.49 -5.50 2.72
CA SER A 77 -19.15 -4.18 3.23
C SER A 77 -18.31 -3.39 2.21
N LEU A 78 -17.38 -4.04 1.53
CA LEU A 78 -16.60 -3.43 0.46
C LEU A 78 -17.50 -3.01 -0.73
N GLU A 79 -18.44 -3.87 -1.13
CA GLU A 79 -19.40 -3.56 -2.18
C GLU A 79 -20.28 -2.36 -1.81
N ARG A 80 -20.86 -2.36 -0.61
CA ARG A 80 -21.65 -1.21 -0.11
C ARG A 80 -20.83 0.08 -0.11
N PHE A 81 -19.62 0.05 0.40
CA PHE A 81 -18.73 1.20 0.38
C PHE A 81 -18.50 1.70 -1.04
N SER A 82 -18.24 0.78 -1.98
CA SER A 82 -17.99 1.12 -3.39
C SER A 82 -19.22 1.73 -4.07
N LEU A 83 -20.41 1.23 -3.75
CA LEU A 83 -21.67 1.78 -4.27
C LEU A 83 -21.92 3.21 -3.75
N ASP A 84 -21.57 3.48 -2.50
CA ASP A 84 -21.71 4.77 -1.85
C ASP A 84 -20.68 5.82 -2.29
N LEU A 85 -19.64 5.42 -3.02
CA LEU A 85 -18.64 6.35 -3.55
C LEU A 85 -19.24 7.18 -4.69
N SER A 86 -19.13 8.50 -4.55
CA SER A 86 -19.39 9.40 -5.66
C SER A 86 -18.35 9.11 -6.75
N THR A 87 -18.80 9.08 -7.98
CA THR A 87 -17.89 9.02 -9.14
C THR A 87 -17.57 10.44 -9.60
N PRO A 88 -16.38 10.66 -10.14
CA PRO A 88 -15.30 9.74 -10.38
C PRO A 88 -14.29 9.67 -9.21
N ILE A 89 -13.65 8.52 -9.06
CA ILE A 89 -12.47 8.31 -8.23
C ILE A 89 -11.26 8.25 -9.14
N ASP A 90 -10.12 8.75 -8.71
CA ASP A 90 -8.91 8.72 -9.52
C ASP A 90 -7.98 7.57 -9.13
N HIS A 91 -7.79 7.36 -7.84
CA HIS A 91 -6.83 6.38 -7.36
C HIS A 91 -7.35 5.59 -6.15
N VAL A 92 -6.99 4.31 -6.09
CA VAL A 92 -7.23 3.46 -4.93
C VAL A 92 -5.90 2.85 -4.50
N MET A 93 -5.52 3.07 -3.24
CA MET A 93 -4.40 2.40 -2.59
C MET A 93 -4.92 1.35 -1.62
N VAL A 94 -4.43 0.12 -1.73
CA VAL A 94 -4.78 -0.98 -0.82
C VAL A 94 -3.53 -1.37 -0.03
N THR A 95 -3.52 -1.05 1.26
CA THR A 95 -2.52 -1.57 2.19
C THR A 95 -3.07 -2.84 2.81
N GLY A 96 -2.75 -3.96 2.23
CA GLY A 96 -3.31 -5.25 2.59
C GLY A 96 -3.10 -5.68 4.05
N PRO A 97 -3.57 -6.87 4.42
CA PRO A 97 -3.32 -7.45 5.72
C PRO A 97 -1.82 -7.70 5.93
N GLY A 98 -1.41 -7.72 7.19
CA GLY A 98 -0.03 -8.07 7.54
C GLY A 98 0.29 -9.53 7.18
N PRO A 99 1.57 -9.86 6.99
CA PRO A 99 1.98 -11.22 6.77
C PRO A 99 1.73 -12.07 8.03
N ARG A 100 1.46 -13.35 7.81
CA ARG A 100 1.35 -14.35 8.89
C ARG A 100 2.41 -15.42 8.66
N TYR A 101 3.08 -15.81 9.72
CA TYR A 101 4.23 -16.72 9.66
C TYR A 101 3.93 -17.98 10.47
N TRP A 102 4.02 -19.16 9.83
CA TRP A 102 3.82 -20.44 10.50
C TRP A 102 4.81 -21.49 9.97
N PRO A 103 5.52 -22.21 10.83
CA PRO A 103 6.12 -23.48 10.44
C PRO A 103 5.03 -24.42 9.90
N VAL A 104 5.33 -25.18 8.84
CA VAL A 104 4.33 -26.03 8.17
C VAL A 104 3.63 -27.00 9.14
N MET A 105 4.35 -27.50 10.14
CA MET A 105 3.79 -28.46 11.13
C MET A 105 2.86 -27.80 12.16
N GLU A 106 2.85 -26.47 12.24
CA GLU A 106 2.07 -25.69 13.20
C GLU A 106 0.92 -24.94 12.53
N ILE A 107 0.73 -25.16 11.23
CA ILE A 107 -0.23 -24.39 10.43
C ILE A 107 -1.66 -24.82 10.78
N ASP A 108 -2.50 -23.86 11.14
CA ASP A 108 -3.94 -24.01 11.18
C ASP A 108 -4.52 -23.78 9.78
N PHE A 109 -5.23 -24.76 9.23
CA PHE A 109 -5.72 -24.70 7.85
C PHE A 109 -6.79 -23.62 7.62
N GLU A 110 -7.60 -23.30 8.61
CA GLU A 110 -8.59 -22.22 8.50
C GLU A 110 -7.89 -20.86 8.49
N GLN A 111 -6.88 -20.67 9.35
CA GLN A 111 -6.05 -19.47 9.33
C GLN A 111 -5.23 -19.35 8.04
N ALA A 112 -4.75 -20.45 7.50
CA ALA A 112 -4.04 -20.48 6.23
C ALA A 112 -4.96 -20.08 5.07
N ARG A 113 -6.18 -20.63 5.03
CA ARG A 113 -7.20 -20.29 4.04
C ARG A 113 -7.55 -18.79 4.11
N LEU A 114 -7.73 -18.27 5.31
CA LEU A 114 -8.00 -16.85 5.54
C LEU A 114 -6.84 -15.98 5.06
N ALA A 115 -5.60 -16.33 5.38
CA ALA A 115 -4.42 -15.56 4.96
C ALA A 115 -4.26 -15.50 3.43
N ILE A 116 -4.52 -16.59 2.71
CA ILE A 116 -4.54 -16.60 1.24
C ILE A 116 -5.69 -15.72 0.72
N SER A 117 -6.87 -15.85 1.30
CA SER A 117 -8.04 -15.07 0.91
C SER A 117 -7.80 -13.56 1.08
N GLU A 118 -7.25 -13.15 2.20
CA GLU A 118 -6.94 -11.75 2.51
C GLU A 118 -5.95 -11.14 1.51
N HIS A 119 -5.02 -11.91 0.95
CA HIS A 119 -4.04 -11.39 -0.01
C HIS A 119 -4.59 -11.33 -1.45
N ILE A 120 -5.20 -12.39 -1.92
CA ILE A 120 -5.59 -12.53 -3.34
C ILE A 120 -7.03 -12.07 -3.54
N LEU A 121 -7.96 -12.54 -2.70
CA LEU A 121 -9.38 -12.22 -2.91
C LEU A 121 -9.71 -10.77 -2.57
N LEU A 122 -9.05 -10.16 -1.60
CA LEU A 122 -9.20 -8.72 -1.35
C LEU A 122 -8.85 -7.91 -2.61
N ALA A 123 -7.70 -8.22 -3.24
CA ALA A 123 -7.29 -7.54 -4.45
C ALA A 123 -8.28 -7.75 -5.62
N LEU A 124 -8.83 -8.97 -5.75
CA LEU A 124 -9.87 -9.28 -6.74
C LEU A 124 -11.16 -8.50 -6.47
N TRP A 125 -11.63 -8.47 -5.22
CA TRP A 125 -12.83 -7.74 -4.84
C TRP A 125 -12.67 -6.23 -5.05
N VAL A 126 -11.52 -5.67 -4.68
CA VAL A 126 -11.23 -4.25 -4.94
C VAL A 126 -11.22 -3.99 -6.45
N GLY A 127 -10.53 -4.80 -7.24
CA GLY A 127 -10.50 -4.67 -8.70
C GLY A 127 -11.89 -4.70 -9.31
N ARG A 128 -12.72 -5.69 -8.93
CA ARG A 128 -14.10 -5.81 -9.39
C ARG A 128 -14.95 -4.58 -9.04
N ASN A 129 -14.84 -4.10 -7.80
CA ASN A 129 -15.63 -2.95 -7.33
C ASN A 129 -15.09 -1.60 -7.85
N ALA A 130 -13.82 -1.53 -8.24
CA ALA A 130 -13.23 -0.35 -8.86
C ALA A 130 -13.64 -0.19 -10.35
N ALA A 131 -14.04 -1.29 -11.01
CA ALA A 131 -14.50 -1.26 -12.39
C ALA A 131 -15.70 -0.29 -12.54
N GLY A 132 -15.57 0.69 -13.44
CA GLY A 132 -16.57 1.74 -13.66
C GLY A 132 -16.66 2.82 -12.59
N LYS A 133 -15.86 2.73 -11.51
CA LYS A 133 -15.76 3.75 -10.43
C LYS A 133 -14.48 4.56 -10.55
N VAL A 134 -13.38 3.94 -10.94
CA VAL A 134 -12.11 4.62 -11.19
C VAL A 134 -12.11 5.17 -12.61
N ARG A 135 -11.68 6.43 -12.75
CA ARG A 135 -11.60 7.09 -14.08
C ARG A 135 -10.65 6.37 -15.04
N PRO A 136 -10.89 6.46 -16.34
CA PRO A 136 -9.86 6.14 -17.34
C PRO A 136 -8.53 6.85 -17.03
N GLY A 137 -7.43 6.12 -17.00
CA GLY A 137 -6.12 6.66 -16.61
C GLY A 137 -5.85 6.72 -15.10
N GLY A 138 -6.87 6.57 -14.27
CA GLY A 138 -6.71 6.40 -12.82
C GLY A 138 -5.96 5.12 -12.47
N THR A 139 -5.67 4.86 -11.18
CA THR A 139 -4.87 3.68 -10.82
C THR A 139 -5.33 2.96 -9.57
N LEU A 140 -5.15 1.64 -9.58
CA LEU A 140 -5.15 0.79 -8.39
C LEU A 140 -3.70 0.49 -8.03
N VAL A 141 -3.32 0.70 -6.76
CA VAL A 141 -2.01 0.36 -6.21
C VAL A 141 -2.22 -0.66 -5.09
N PHE A 142 -1.69 -1.85 -5.28
CA PHE A 142 -1.72 -2.90 -4.27
C PHE A 142 -0.39 -3.00 -3.54
N MET A 143 -0.45 -3.40 -2.27
CA MET A 143 0.74 -3.78 -1.51
C MET A 143 0.97 -5.29 -1.58
N GLY A 144 2.22 -5.66 -1.73
CA GLY A 144 2.73 -7.00 -1.61
C GLY A 144 4.05 -7.00 -0.84
N GLY A 145 4.79 -8.09 -0.95
CA GLY A 145 6.07 -8.23 -0.27
C GLY A 145 7.13 -8.91 -1.14
N THR A 146 8.39 -8.69 -0.77
CA THR A 146 9.55 -9.33 -1.41
C THR A 146 9.83 -10.74 -0.87
N GLY A 147 9.00 -11.24 0.08
CA GLY A 147 9.19 -12.52 0.78
C GLY A 147 9.28 -13.75 -0.12
N ALA A 148 8.62 -13.72 -1.29
CA ALA A 148 8.72 -14.80 -2.28
C ALA A 148 10.14 -15.05 -2.80
N ARG A 149 11.01 -14.04 -2.77
CA ARG A 149 12.39 -14.10 -3.30
C ARG A 149 13.42 -14.47 -2.24
N ARG A 150 12.99 -14.58 -0.99
CA ARG A 150 13.84 -14.96 0.15
C ARG A 150 13.15 -16.02 0.99
N PRO A 151 13.09 -17.27 0.51
CA PRO A 151 12.46 -18.35 1.26
C PRO A 151 13.16 -18.55 2.60
N ALA A 152 12.37 -18.71 3.66
CA ALA A 152 12.85 -19.01 5.00
C ALA A 152 11.84 -19.91 5.73
N ARG A 153 12.25 -20.47 6.85
CA ARG A 153 11.38 -21.30 7.69
C ARG A 153 10.16 -20.47 8.17
N GLY A 154 8.99 -21.04 8.06
CA GLY A 154 7.73 -20.37 8.45
C GLY A 154 7.15 -19.43 7.40
N LEU A 155 7.84 -19.21 6.27
CA LEU A 155 7.40 -18.27 5.22
C LEU A 155 6.68 -18.93 4.04
N ALA A 156 6.51 -20.25 4.01
CA ALA A 156 6.00 -20.97 2.83
C ALA A 156 4.68 -20.35 2.30
N LEU A 157 3.70 -20.11 3.18
CA LEU A 157 2.38 -19.59 2.79
C LEU A 157 2.46 -18.13 2.31
N VAL A 158 3.14 -17.25 3.06
CA VAL A 158 3.25 -15.84 2.69
C VAL A 158 4.12 -15.67 1.44
N SER A 159 5.13 -16.51 1.25
CA SER A 159 5.94 -16.53 0.02
C SER A 159 5.09 -16.90 -1.20
N ALA A 160 4.24 -17.93 -1.09
CA ALA A 160 3.33 -18.31 -2.16
C ALA A 160 2.33 -17.19 -2.48
N ALA A 161 1.71 -16.57 -1.46
CA ALA A 161 0.78 -15.47 -1.64
C ALA A 161 1.45 -14.25 -2.30
N THR A 162 2.64 -13.86 -1.85
CA THR A 162 3.38 -12.73 -2.45
C THR A 162 3.91 -13.05 -3.85
N ALA A 163 4.26 -14.31 -4.15
CA ALA A 163 4.68 -14.75 -5.48
C ALA A 163 3.54 -14.67 -6.52
N ALA A 164 2.30 -14.88 -6.11
CA ALA A 164 1.15 -14.81 -7.00
C ALA A 164 0.79 -13.38 -7.41
N MET A 165 1.04 -12.40 -6.54
CA MET A 165 0.59 -11.01 -6.74
C MET A 165 1.11 -10.33 -8.01
N PRO A 166 2.38 -10.48 -8.45
CA PRO A 166 2.83 -9.87 -9.70
C PRO A 166 2.04 -10.34 -10.93
N ALA A 167 1.81 -11.65 -11.06
CA ALA A 167 1.03 -12.20 -12.16
C ALA A 167 -0.45 -11.77 -12.08
N PHE A 168 -1.02 -11.77 -10.88
CA PHE A 168 -2.39 -11.32 -10.65
C PHE A 168 -2.57 -9.85 -11.06
N VAL A 169 -1.68 -8.94 -10.62
CA VAL A 169 -1.74 -7.51 -10.93
C VAL A 169 -1.57 -7.25 -12.43
N ALA A 170 -0.68 -7.99 -13.09
CA ALA A 170 -0.49 -7.88 -14.54
C ALA A 170 -1.76 -8.30 -15.31
N GLY A 171 -2.41 -9.40 -14.91
CA GLY A 171 -3.70 -9.82 -15.47
C GLY A 171 -4.81 -8.79 -15.22
N LEU A 172 -4.92 -8.32 -13.99
CA LEU A 172 -5.92 -7.32 -13.63
C LEU A 172 -5.75 -5.99 -14.38
N ALA A 173 -4.51 -5.62 -14.71
CA ALA A 173 -4.22 -4.43 -15.53
C ALA A 173 -4.76 -4.55 -16.96
N LEU A 174 -4.82 -5.77 -17.51
CA LEU A 174 -5.45 -6.02 -18.82
C LEU A 174 -6.97 -6.00 -18.71
N ASP A 175 -7.52 -6.61 -17.66
CA ASP A 175 -8.98 -6.73 -17.47
C ASP A 175 -9.63 -5.36 -17.19
N LEU A 176 -8.93 -4.46 -16.53
CA LEU A 176 -9.44 -3.14 -16.11
C LEU A 176 -9.00 -1.98 -17.01
N ALA A 177 -8.26 -2.25 -18.10
CA ALA A 177 -7.82 -1.19 -18.99
C ALA A 177 -9.01 -0.30 -19.45
N PRO A 178 -8.89 1.04 -19.45
CA PRO A 178 -7.67 1.84 -19.29
C PRO A 178 -7.33 2.27 -17.84
N VAL A 179 -7.92 1.66 -16.82
CA VAL A 179 -7.49 1.84 -15.42
C VAL A 179 -6.16 1.12 -15.23
N ARG A 180 -5.20 1.83 -14.66
CA ARG A 180 -3.85 1.30 -14.42
C ARG A 180 -3.83 0.47 -13.13
N VAL A 181 -3.09 -0.62 -13.10
CA VAL A 181 -2.97 -1.48 -11.91
C VAL A 181 -1.50 -1.79 -11.66
N ASN A 182 -1.02 -1.54 -10.46
CA ASN A 182 0.37 -1.75 -10.09
C ASN A 182 0.52 -2.36 -8.69
N LEU A 183 1.66 -2.98 -8.45
CA LEU A 183 2.03 -3.58 -7.18
C LEU A 183 3.28 -2.90 -6.61
N ILE A 184 3.25 -2.57 -5.32
CA ILE A 184 4.45 -2.24 -4.55
C ILE A 184 4.81 -3.44 -3.69
N ALA A 185 5.97 -4.05 -3.96
CA ALA A 185 6.50 -5.16 -3.18
C ALA A 185 7.52 -4.63 -2.16
N ALA A 186 7.12 -4.57 -0.89
CA ALA A 186 7.96 -4.04 0.17
C ALA A 186 8.78 -5.14 0.85
N GLY A 187 10.00 -4.77 1.29
CA GLY A 187 10.75 -5.52 2.28
C GLY A 187 10.23 -5.23 3.70
N PHE A 188 11.13 -5.23 4.68
CA PHE A 188 10.78 -4.74 6.01
C PHE A 188 10.53 -3.21 5.94
N VAL A 189 9.37 -2.79 6.43
CA VAL A 189 9.01 -1.38 6.59
C VAL A 189 8.71 -1.12 8.07
N ASP A 190 9.36 -0.11 8.64
CA ASP A 190 9.20 0.24 10.06
C ASP A 190 7.84 0.92 10.31
N THR A 191 6.88 0.12 10.74
CA THR A 191 5.48 0.53 10.94
C THR A 191 4.94 -0.01 12.27
N PRO A 192 3.77 0.47 12.74
CA PRO A 192 3.10 -0.17 13.88
C PRO A 192 2.81 -1.66 13.69
N LEU A 193 2.61 -2.11 12.44
CA LEU A 193 2.44 -3.53 12.13
C LEU A 193 3.73 -4.33 12.42
N SER A 194 4.88 -3.87 11.92
CA SER A 194 6.16 -4.54 12.19
C SER A 194 6.51 -4.53 13.67
N ALA A 195 6.16 -3.46 14.39
CA ALA A 195 6.30 -3.41 15.83
C ALA A 195 5.44 -4.48 16.54
N SER A 196 4.18 -4.65 16.12
CA SER A 196 3.31 -5.67 16.69
C SER A 196 3.72 -7.11 16.36
N LEU A 197 4.42 -7.32 15.22
CA LEU A 197 4.90 -8.64 14.81
C LEU A 197 6.20 -9.06 15.51
N LEU A 198 7.07 -8.10 15.80
CA LEU A 198 8.41 -8.35 16.35
C LEU A 198 8.48 -8.15 17.86
N GLY A 199 7.56 -7.36 18.45
CA GLY A 199 7.60 -7.08 19.88
C GLY A 199 8.98 -6.59 20.34
N ASP A 200 9.58 -7.28 21.30
CA ASP A 200 10.88 -6.94 21.87
C ASP A 200 12.06 -7.05 20.89
N ASP A 201 11.90 -7.80 19.80
CA ASP A 201 12.94 -7.97 18.77
C ASP A 201 13.01 -6.80 17.78
N LEU A 202 12.11 -5.83 17.86
CA LEU A 202 12.01 -4.74 16.89
C LEU A 202 13.29 -3.91 16.80
N ASP A 203 13.88 -3.50 17.92
CA ASP A 203 15.07 -2.66 17.93
C ASP A 203 16.30 -3.42 17.44
N ALA A 204 16.45 -4.69 17.81
CA ALA A 204 17.49 -5.55 17.27
C ALA A 204 17.36 -5.68 15.74
N ARG A 205 16.15 -5.84 15.24
CA ARG A 205 15.88 -5.89 13.81
C ARG A 205 16.20 -4.58 13.09
N ARG A 206 15.83 -3.45 13.66
CA ARG A 206 16.17 -2.13 13.12
C ARG A 206 17.68 -1.94 12.99
N GLU A 207 18.44 -2.30 14.04
CA GLU A 207 19.90 -2.17 14.02
C GLU A 207 20.55 -3.11 13.02
N GLN A 208 20.10 -4.36 12.94
CA GLN A 208 20.53 -5.30 11.92
C GLN A 208 20.33 -4.72 10.50
N LEU A 209 19.17 -4.13 10.24
CA LEU A 209 18.87 -3.56 8.92
C LEU A 209 19.70 -2.31 8.62
N ARG A 210 19.95 -1.44 9.61
CA ARG A 210 20.83 -0.27 9.42
C ARG A 210 22.24 -0.66 9.02
N THR A 211 22.75 -1.76 9.57
CA THR A 211 24.12 -2.24 9.30
C THR A 211 24.22 -3.09 8.05
N SER A 212 23.19 -3.85 7.70
CA SER A 212 23.23 -4.82 6.59
C SER A 212 22.66 -4.28 5.28
N LEU A 213 21.61 -3.44 5.30
CA LEU A 213 21.00 -2.94 4.07
C LEU A 213 21.98 -2.09 3.24
N PRO A 214 21.99 -2.23 1.91
CA PRO A 214 22.78 -1.38 1.01
C PRO A 214 22.55 0.11 1.22
N ILE A 215 21.29 0.53 1.51
CA ILE A 215 20.96 1.94 1.75
C ILE A 215 21.34 2.44 3.15
N ARG A 216 21.84 1.58 4.04
CA ARG A 216 22.30 1.91 5.41
C ARG A 216 21.27 2.60 6.29
N ARG A 217 19.99 2.40 6.03
CA ARG A 217 18.88 2.83 6.86
C ARG A 217 17.70 1.87 6.75
N VAL A 218 16.78 1.95 7.69
CA VAL A 218 15.52 1.21 7.62
C VAL A 218 14.56 1.92 6.67
N VAL A 219 13.83 1.16 5.87
CA VAL A 219 12.74 1.69 5.03
C VAL A 219 11.57 2.08 5.94
N GLY A 220 11.10 3.29 5.80
CA GLY A 220 9.93 3.80 6.52
C GLY A 220 8.66 3.87 5.67
N PRO A 221 7.50 4.07 6.30
CA PRO A 221 6.23 4.19 5.56
C PRO A 221 6.20 5.38 4.59
N ALA A 222 6.95 6.45 4.89
CA ALA A 222 7.07 7.61 4.00
C ALA A 222 7.78 7.29 2.67
N ASP A 223 8.73 6.34 2.68
CA ASP A 223 9.39 5.88 1.45
C ASP A 223 8.40 5.18 0.54
N VAL A 224 7.57 4.30 1.11
CA VAL A 224 6.52 3.57 0.37
C VAL A 224 5.45 4.53 -0.15
N ALA A 225 5.03 5.48 0.67
CA ALA A 225 4.06 6.51 0.30
C ALA A 225 4.56 7.38 -0.86
N ALA A 226 5.86 7.70 -0.89
CA ALA A 226 6.47 8.45 -1.99
C ALA A 226 6.36 7.69 -3.33
N LEU A 227 6.62 6.38 -3.30
CA LEU A 227 6.48 5.52 -4.48
C LEU A 227 5.02 5.37 -4.90
N ALA A 228 4.10 5.17 -3.94
CA ALA A 228 2.67 5.06 -4.22
C ALA A 228 2.13 6.31 -4.93
N VAL A 229 2.44 7.49 -4.43
CA VAL A 229 2.03 8.75 -5.06
C VAL A 229 2.73 8.96 -6.40
N HIS A 230 3.99 8.57 -6.56
CA HIS A 230 4.66 8.58 -7.86
C HIS A 230 3.93 7.71 -8.90
N ILE A 231 3.48 6.51 -8.52
CA ILE A 231 2.71 5.61 -9.39
C ILE A 231 1.34 6.24 -9.74
N MET A 232 0.70 6.95 -8.82
CA MET A 232 -0.55 7.67 -9.09
C MET A 232 -0.35 8.74 -10.16
N ILE A 233 0.68 9.56 -10.02
CA ILE A 233 0.99 10.70 -10.91
C ILE A 233 1.53 10.26 -12.27
N ASN A 234 2.30 9.18 -12.34
CA ASN A 234 2.95 8.74 -13.57
C ASN A 234 2.03 7.85 -14.40
N GLU A 235 1.37 8.43 -15.38
CA GLU A 235 0.32 7.79 -16.18
C GLU A 235 0.82 6.67 -17.11
N THR A 236 2.13 6.49 -17.25
CA THR A 236 2.70 5.42 -18.10
C THR A 236 2.90 4.09 -17.37
N LEU A 237 2.69 4.06 -16.04
CA LEU A 237 2.96 2.89 -15.22
C LEU A 237 1.71 2.03 -15.05
N THR A 238 1.73 0.79 -15.58
CA THR A 238 0.68 -0.21 -15.38
C THR A 238 1.23 -1.63 -15.51
N GLY A 239 0.63 -2.59 -14.82
CA GLY A 239 0.96 -4.02 -14.86
C GLY A 239 2.29 -4.37 -14.20
N ALA A 240 2.94 -3.45 -13.51
CA ALA A 240 4.27 -3.62 -13.00
C ALA A 240 4.32 -3.84 -11.48
N THR A 241 5.42 -4.47 -11.04
CA THR A 241 5.78 -4.61 -9.63
C THR A 241 7.02 -3.75 -9.34
N TYR A 242 6.93 -2.92 -8.32
CA TYR A 242 7.99 -2.03 -7.88
C TYR A 242 8.50 -2.46 -6.51
N ASP A 243 9.76 -2.84 -6.45
CA ASP A 243 10.39 -3.24 -5.18
C ASP A 243 10.79 -2.01 -4.37
N ILE A 244 10.52 -2.07 -3.07
CA ILE A 244 10.95 -1.05 -2.11
C ILE A 244 11.41 -1.73 -0.81
N ASP A 245 12.66 -2.17 -0.79
CA ASP A 245 13.23 -2.98 0.28
C ASP A 245 14.62 -2.53 0.76
N GLY A 246 15.11 -1.42 0.23
CA GLY A 246 16.44 -0.91 0.56
C GLY A 246 17.60 -1.80 0.12
N GLY A 247 17.35 -2.71 -0.82
CA GLY A 247 18.30 -3.71 -1.28
C GLY A 247 18.32 -4.97 -0.39
N GLN A 248 17.28 -5.20 0.41
CA GLN A 248 17.20 -6.36 1.31
C GLN A 248 17.31 -7.69 0.57
N GLN A 249 16.83 -7.76 -0.67
CA GLN A 249 16.95 -8.97 -1.50
C GLN A 249 18.37 -9.29 -1.95
N LEU A 250 19.27 -8.31 -1.93
CA LEU A 250 20.64 -8.44 -2.44
C LEU A 250 21.63 -8.94 -1.37
N ILE A 251 21.21 -8.97 -0.11
CA ILE A 251 22.05 -9.39 1.01
C ILE A 251 21.74 -10.83 1.43
N PRO A 252 22.73 -11.60 1.94
CA PRO A 252 22.49 -12.93 2.49
C PRO A 252 21.45 -12.90 3.61
N GLY A 253 20.68 -13.99 3.75
CA GLY A 253 19.68 -14.17 4.80
C GLY A 253 20.27 -14.52 6.14
#